data_4a0536acf5954b016ba1ed719d689bdf
#
_entry.id   4a0536acf5954b016ba1ed719d689bdf
#
_cell.length_a   1.000
_cell.length_b   1.000
_cell.length_c   1.000
_cell.angle_alpha   90.00
_cell.angle_beta   90.00
_cell.angle_gamma   90.00
#
_symmetry.space_group_name_H-M   'P 1'
#
loop_
_entity.id
_entity.type
_entity.pdbx_description
1 polymer ?
#
loop_
_entity_poly.entity_id
_entity_poly.type
_entity_poly.pdbx_seq_one_letter_code
_entity_poly.pdbx_strand_id
1 'polypeptide(L)'
;MVILGIDTAIRRTGYGVVRMEGNRIHVLDCGVIKNAPSLKHSECLRRIYMGIKELVDAFKPDAASIEMAFVGKNVRTTMILSMARGAAIASASN
;
A
#
# COMPACT_ATOMS: atom_id res chain seq x y z
N MET A 1 -3.19 -18.21 6.97
CA MET A 1 -3.42 -16.75 7.14
C MET A 1 -2.76 -16.00 6.00
N VAL A 2 -3.51 -15.15 5.34
CA VAL A 2 -3.00 -14.31 4.25
C VAL A 2 -2.80 -12.90 4.78
N ILE A 3 -1.61 -12.34 4.55
CA ILE A 3 -1.23 -11.00 5.02
C ILE A 3 -0.82 -10.15 3.83
N LEU A 4 -1.38 -8.95 3.74
CA LEU A 4 -0.99 -7.93 2.77
C LEU A 4 -0.09 -6.90 3.46
N GLY A 5 1.15 -6.78 3.00
CA GLY A 5 2.09 -5.76 3.46
C GLY A 5 2.17 -4.63 2.46
N ILE A 6 2.17 -3.40 2.95
CA ILE A 6 2.18 -2.20 2.10
C ILE A 6 3.19 -1.19 2.64
N ASP A 7 4.06 -0.72 1.75
CA ASP A 7 4.99 0.37 2.01
C ASP A 7 4.59 1.55 1.11
N THR A 8 3.90 2.53 1.71
CA THR A 8 3.29 3.62 0.94
C THR A 8 4.25 4.75 0.64
N ALA A 9 4.28 5.13 -0.64
CA ALA A 9 4.87 6.38 -1.10
C ALA A 9 4.06 6.86 -2.32
N ILE A 10 3.94 8.18 -2.48
CA ILE A 10 3.05 8.75 -3.50
C ILE A 10 3.41 8.30 -4.92
N ARG A 11 4.70 8.13 -5.23
CA ARG A 11 5.19 7.76 -6.56
C ARG A 11 5.45 6.26 -6.72
N ARG A 12 5.74 5.55 -5.63
CA ARG A 12 6.06 4.12 -5.63
C ARG A 12 5.54 3.48 -4.35
N THR A 13 4.43 2.80 -4.45
CA THR A 13 3.88 2.02 -3.33
C THR A 13 4.23 0.56 -3.51
N GLY A 14 5.10 0.04 -2.64
CA GLY A 14 5.48 -1.36 -2.63
C GLY A 14 4.45 -2.22 -1.91
N TYR A 15 4.24 -3.44 -2.38
CA TYR A 15 3.36 -4.38 -1.70
C TYR A 15 3.89 -5.81 -1.77
N GLY A 16 3.48 -6.60 -0.80
CA GLY A 16 3.68 -8.03 -0.80
C GLY A 16 2.46 -8.73 -0.21
N VAL A 17 2.11 -9.86 -0.77
CA VAL A 17 1.04 -10.72 -0.25
C VAL A 17 1.65 -12.05 0.10
N VAL A 18 1.51 -12.47 1.35
CA VAL A 18 2.08 -13.71 1.83
C VAL A 18 1.01 -14.59 2.49
N ARG A 19 1.17 -15.90 2.36
CA ARG A 19 0.40 -16.87 3.13
C ARG A 19 1.31 -17.46 4.19
N MET A 20 0.86 -17.41 5.43
CA MET A 20 1.55 -18.03 6.56
C MET A 20 0.83 -19.30 6.95
N GLU A 21 1.52 -20.43 6.94
CA GLU A 21 1.02 -21.74 7.36
C GLU A 21 2.02 -22.36 8.33
N GLY A 22 1.72 -22.28 9.63
CA GLY A 22 2.67 -22.72 10.66
C GLY A 22 3.97 -21.93 10.60
N ASN A 23 5.10 -22.62 10.35
CA ASN A 23 6.41 -22.00 10.21
C ASN A 23 6.78 -21.68 8.75
N ARG A 24 5.86 -21.91 7.82
CA ARG A 24 6.11 -21.69 6.40
C ARG A 24 5.50 -20.37 5.93
N ILE A 25 6.24 -19.66 5.08
CA ILE A 25 5.79 -18.43 4.45
C ILE A 25 5.85 -18.62 2.94
N HIS A 26 4.71 -18.42 2.28
CA HIS A 26 4.61 -18.48 0.83
C HIS A 26 4.31 -17.08 0.29
N VAL A 27 5.16 -16.59 -0.60
CA VAL A 27 4.90 -15.32 -1.29
C VAL A 27 3.89 -15.58 -2.40
N LEU A 28 2.71 -14.98 -2.30
CA LEU A 28 1.64 -15.11 -3.30
C LEU A 28 1.81 -14.10 -4.42
N ASP A 29 2.21 -12.90 -4.10
CA ASP A 29 2.45 -11.81 -5.05
C ASP A 29 3.31 -10.74 -4.40
N CYS A 30 4.02 -9.97 -5.21
CA CYS A 30 4.71 -8.76 -4.78
C CYS A 30 4.88 -7.83 -5.98
N GLY A 31 4.95 -6.54 -5.71
CA GLY A 31 5.10 -5.59 -6.78
C GLY A 31 5.12 -4.15 -6.29
N VAL A 32 4.98 -3.25 -7.23
CA VAL A 32 5.02 -1.81 -6.99
C VAL A 32 3.92 -1.14 -7.81
N ILE A 33 3.15 -0.28 -7.14
CA ILE A 33 2.22 0.63 -7.80
C ILE A 33 3.02 1.89 -8.13
N LYS A 34 3.29 2.11 -9.41
CA LYS A 34 4.08 3.27 -9.86
C LYS A 34 3.17 4.36 -10.39
N ASN A 35 3.46 5.58 -10.00
CA ASN A 35 2.77 6.78 -10.48
C ASN A 35 3.77 7.68 -11.20
N ALA A 36 3.40 8.11 -12.42
CA ALA A 36 4.25 9.00 -13.20
C ALA A 36 4.45 10.34 -12.46
N PRO A 37 5.65 10.96 -12.58
CA PRO A 37 5.92 12.24 -11.92
C PRO A 37 4.96 13.37 -12.34
N SER A 38 4.38 13.26 -13.53
CA SER A 38 3.44 14.26 -14.06
C SER A 38 2.03 14.14 -13.51
N LEU A 39 1.68 13.02 -12.84
CA LEU A 39 0.34 12.84 -12.30
C LEU A 39 0.12 13.75 -11.08
N LYS A 40 -1.08 14.32 -11.00
CA LYS A 40 -1.51 15.06 -9.82
C LYS A 40 -1.58 14.13 -8.61
N HIS A 41 -1.35 14.67 -7.42
CA HIS A 41 -1.39 13.88 -6.18
C HIS A 41 -2.74 13.19 -5.99
N SER A 42 -3.85 13.84 -6.33
CA SER A 42 -5.18 13.24 -6.25
C SER A 42 -5.29 11.98 -7.12
N GLU A 43 -4.75 12.02 -8.33
CA GLU A 43 -4.71 10.85 -9.21
C GLU A 43 -3.79 9.75 -8.67
N CYS A 44 -2.65 10.14 -8.10
CA CYS A 44 -1.75 9.17 -7.45
C CYS A 44 -2.47 8.45 -6.31
N LEU A 45 -3.18 9.18 -5.46
CA LEU A 45 -3.93 8.60 -4.34
C LEU A 45 -5.03 7.66 -4.82
N ARG A 46 -5.75 8.06 -5.88
CA ARG A 46 -6.77 7.21 -6.47
C ARG A 46 -6.17 5.90 -6.99
N ARG A 47 -5.03 5.97 -7.68
CA ARG A 47 -4.35 4.78 -8.21
C ARG A 47 -3.85 3.86 -7.10
N ILE A 48 -3.34 4.43 -6.01
CA ILE A 48 -2.94 3.64 -4.82
C ILE A 48 -4.17 2.93 -4.24
N TYR A 49 -5.25 3.67 -4.04
CA TYR A 49 -6.50 3.10 -3.53
C TYR A 49 -7.00 1.95 -4.41
N MET A 50 -7.09 2.18 -5.71
CA MET A 50 -7.60 1.18 -6.65
C MET A 50 -6.68 -0.04 -6.73
N GLY A 51 -5.37 0.17 -6.76
CA GLY A 51 -4.41 -0.93 -6.80
C GLY A 51 -4.49 -1.82 -5.56
N ILE A 52 -4.58 -1.22 -4.37
CA ILE A 52 -4.73 -1.98 -3.13
C ILE A 52 -6.08 -2.69 -3.07
N LYS A 53 -7.14 -2.03 -3.54
CA LYS A 53 -8.46 -2.65 -3.61
C LYS A 53 -8.45 -3.91 -4.48
N GLU A 54 -7.77 -3.88 -5.61
CA GLU A 54 -7.61 -5.05 -6.47
C GLU A 54 -6.91 -6.20 -5.73
N LEU A 55 -5.87 -5.89 -4.95
CA LEU A 55 -5.16 -6.89 -4.15
C LEU A 55 -6.05 -7.49 -3.07
N VAL A 56 -6.82 -6.66 -2.38
CA VAL A 56 -7.75 -7.11 -1.33
C VAL A 56 -8.83 -8.00 -1.94
N ASP A 57 -9.38 -7.63 -3.09
CA ASP A 57 -10.40 -8.41 -3.77
C ASP A 57 -9.86 -9.75 -4.30
N ALA A 58 -8.61 -9.75 -4.80
CA ALA A 58 -8.00 -10.94 -5.39
C ALA A 58 -7.53 -11.94 -4.34
N PHE A 59 -6.90 -11.49 -3.27
CA PHE A 59 -6.26 -12.36 -2.28
C PHE A 59 -7.03 -12.49 -0.98
N LYS A 60 -7.98 -11.63 -0.71
CA LYS A 60 -8.82 -11.64 0.51
C LYS A 60 -7.97 -11.80 1.77
N PRO A 61 -7.03 -10.88 2.04
CA PRO A 61 -6.14 -11.01 3.19
C PRO A 61 -6.90 -10.96 4.51
N ASP A 62 -6.40 -11.73 5.48
CA ASP A 62 -6.94 -11.73 6.84
C ASP A 62 -6.45 -10.52 7.63
N ALA A 63 -5.29 -9.99 7.27
CA ALA A 63 -4.68 -8.84 7.94
C ALA A 63 -3.87 -8.03 6.94
N ALA A 64 -3.70 -6.76 7.23
CA ALA A 64 -2.83 -5.87 6.48
C ALA A 64 -1.84 -5.20 7.42
N SER A 65 -0.59 -5.10 6.98
CA SER A 65 0.46 -4.36 7.67
C SER A 65 0.86 -3.19 6.78
N ILE A 66 0.67 -1.98 7.28
CA ILE A 66 1.00 -0.76 6.54
C ILE A 66 2.10 -0.05 7.27
N GLU A 67 3.27 0.05 6.63
CA GLU A 67 4.41 0.67 7.23
C GLU A 67 4.18 2.15 7.44
N MET A 68 4.56 2.63 8.64
CA MET A 68 4.46 4.04 8.97
C MET A 68 5.52 4.83 8.22
N ALA A 69 5.08 5.80 7.42
CA ALA A 69 6.00 6.70 6.78
C ALA A 69 6.79 7.49 7.85
N PHE A 70 8.10 7.56 7.66
CA PHE A 70 8.96 8.37 8.52
C PHE A 70 8.59 9.85 8.34
N VAL A 71 8.36 10.55 9.47
CA VAL A 71 8.08 11.97 9.44
C VAL A 71 9.40 12.72 9.24
N GLY A 72 9.65 13.14 8.00
CA GLY A 72 10.82 13.93 7.66
C GLY A 72 10.70 15.39 8.11
N LYS A 73 11.77 16.16 7.89
CA LYS A 73 11.82 17.58 8.22
C LYS A 73 10.91 18.45 7.32
N ASN A 74 10.45 17.93 6.21
CA ASN A 74 9.62 18.67 5.26
C ASN A 74 8.14 18.36 5.50
N VAL A 75 7.40 19.34 5.98
CA VAL A 75 5.98 19.22 6.31
C VAL A 75 5.15 18.82 5.10
N ARG A 76 5.43 19.39 3.93
CA ARG A 76 4.69 19.07 2.70
C ARG A 76 4.86 17.60 2.32
N THR A 77 6.09 17.11 2.35
CA THR A 77 6.39 15.69 2.08
C THR A 77 5.68 14.80 3.08
N THR A 78 5.70 15.15 4.36
CA THR A 78 5.02 14.42 5.42
C THR A 78 3.52 14.37 5.18
N MET A 79 2.90 15.47 4.78
CA MET A 79 1.46 15.50 4.46
C MET A 79 1.14 14.60 3.29
N ILE A 80 1.92 14.63 2.21
CA ILE A 80 1.71 13.80 1.03
C ILE A 80 1.81 12.32 1.41
N LEU A 81 2.82 11.94 2.19
CA LEU A 81 2.99 10.55 2.65
C LEU A 81 1.82 10.12 3.53
N SER A 82 1.33 11.00 4.40
CA SER A 82 0.18 10.72 5.25
C SER A 82 -1.09 10.51 4.43
N MET A 83 -1.28 11.29 3.38
CA MET A 83 -2.41 11.13 2.45
C MET A 83 -2.33 9.79 1.72
N ALA A 84 -1.16 9.43 1.21
CA ALA A 84 -0.95 8.14 0.53
C ALA A 84 -1.23 6.97 1.47
N ARG A 85 -0.75 7.06 2.70
CA ARG A 85 -1.01 6.07 3.75
C ARG A 85 -2.49 5.98 4.07
N GLY A 86 -3.18 7.12 4.17
CA GLY A 86 -4.63 7.16 4.40
C GLY A 86 -5.41 6.48 3.29
N ALA A 87 -5.04 6.71 2.03
CA ALA A 87 -5.65 6.04 0.89
C ALA A 87 -5.46 4.52 0.96
N ALA A 88 -4.25 4.08 1.33
CA ALA A 88 -3.94 2.66 1.49
C ALA A 88 -4.79 2.02 2.60
N ILE A 89 -4.89 2.68 3.76
CA ILE A 89 -5.71 2.21 4.89
C ILE A 89 -7.18 2.13 4.50
N ALA A 90 -7.70 3.17 3.86
CA ALA A 90 -9.10 3.21 3.43
C ALA A 90 -9.41 2.07 2.46
N SER A 91 -8.50 1.79 1.52
CA SER A 91 -8.67 0.70 0.56
C SER A 91 -8.63 -0.66 1.25
N ALA A 92 -7.67 -0.88 2.15
CA ALA A 92 -7.51 -2.15 2.84
C ALA A 92 -8.66 -2.45 3.81
N SER A 93 -9.39 -1.43 4.26
CA SER A 93 -10.51 -1.57 5.21
C SER A 93 -11.83 -1.97 4.54
N ASN A 94 -11.90 -1.93 3.23
CA ASN A 94 -13.14 -2.28 2.50
C ASN A 94 -13.35 -3.78 2.36
#